data_07fa8291f390f44c8a597f9a70756256
#
_entry.id   07fa8291f390f44c8a597f9a70756256
#
_cell.length_a   1.000
_cell.length_b   1.000
_cell.length_c   1.000
_cell.angle_alpha   90.00
_cell.angle_beta   90.00
_cell.angle_gamma   90.00
#
_symmetry.space_group_name_H-M   'P 1'
#
loop_
_entity.id
_entity.type
_entity.pdbx_description
1 polymer ?
#
loop_
_entity_poly.entity_id
_entity_poly.type
_entity_poly.pdbx_seq_one_letter_code
_entity_poly.pdbx_strand_id
1 'polypeptide(L)'
;MAERTNQEWMTELRGPGQEDALADLRILLVRGLRYGLADRYSVTEADLEDFAQDALLKILAGLDSFRGESRFTTWAHKIAVHVAFTELRRRRWQDVSLQDLTAQHDEADFTPPVLTDSSATPEQKAAQQMMLALVQRLITEELTDRQRMAMMAVMGGMPLEEVARRMRSNRNALYKLLHDARQRLKKRLLATGLSPQSVLAAFEPAGPE
;
A
#
# COMPACT_ATOMS: atom_id res chain seq x y z
N MET A 1 -9.57 32.13 -10.54
CA MET A 1 -9.11 32.05 -9.14
C MET A 1 -7.71 32.65 -9.08
N ALA A 2 -7.46 33.61 -8.19
CA ALA A 2 -6.12 34.13 -7.95
C ALA A 2 -5.25 32.98 -7.40
N GLU A 3 -4.01 32.85 -7.89
CA GLU A 3 -3.09 31.81 -7.46
C GLU A 3 -2.55 32.20 -6.07
N ARG A 4 -3.06 31.56 -5.00
CA ARG A 4 -2.56 31.80 -3.64
C ARG A 4 -1.12 31.32 -3.49
N THR A 5 -0.32 32.10 -2.83
CA THR A 5 1.03 31.70 -2.36
C THR A 5 0.96 30.69 -1.22
N ASN A 6 2.07 30.02 -0.92
CA ASN A 6 2.14 29.11 0.23
C ASN A 6 1.76 29.82 1.54
N GLN A 7 2.17 31.06 1.70
CA GLN A 7 1.92 31.84 2.91
C GLN A 7 0.44 32.23 3.05
N GLU A 8 -0.20 32.61 1.96
CA GLU A 8 -1.64 32.90 1.94
C GLU A 8 -2.45 31.66 2.31
N TRP A 9 -2.16 30.50 1.70
CA TRP A 9 -2.78 29.24 2.09
C TRP A 9 -2.65 28.94 3.58
N MET A 10 -1.43 29.05 4.14
CA MET A 10 -1.17 28.79 5.55
C MET A 10 -1.85 29.78 6.49
N THR A 11 -1.95 31.05 6.09
CA THR A 11 -2.59 32.09 6.90
C THR A 11 -4.11 31.95 6.88
N GLU A 12 -4.70 31.75 5.71
CA GLU A 12 -6.14 31.63 5.57
C GLU A 12 -6.67 30.34 6.22
N LEU A 13 -5.99 29.19 6.01
CA LEU A 13 -6.40 27.92 6.62
C LEU A 13 -6.30 27.90 8.16
N ARG A 14 -5.56 28.83 8.77
CA ARG A 14 -5.46 28.99 10.23
C ARG A 14 -6.31 30.17 10.76
N GLY A 15 -6.84 30.99 9.89
CA GLY A 15 -7.48 32.26 10.22
C GLY A 15 -8.97 32.33 9.87
N PRO A 16 -9.52 33.54 9.87
CA PRO A 16 -10.93 33.77 9.60
C PRO A 16 -11.35 33.47 8.15
N GLY A 17 -10.39 33.36 7.21
CA GLY A 17 -10.65 32.95 5.80
C GLY A 17 -10.67 31.43 5.58
N GLN A 18 -10.71 30.61 6.65
CA GLN A 18 -10.60 29.17 6.55
C GLN A 18 -11.68 28.53 5.67
N GLU A 19 -12.91 28.98 5.75
CA GLU A 19 -14.03 28.39 5.02
C GLU A 19 -13.84 28.56 3.50
N ASP A 20 -13.49 29.77 3.03
CA ASP A 20 -13.22 30.04 1.62
C ASP A 20 -11.98 29.30 1.12
N ALA A 21 -10.92 29.26 1.93
CA ALA A 21 -9.71 28.52 1.59
C ALA A 21 -9.96 27.00 1.48
N LEU A 22 -10.77 26.44 2.36
CA LEU A 22 -11.16 25.02 2.29
C LEU A 22 -12.03 24.73 1.07
N ALA A 23 -12.99 25.60 0.75
CA ALA A 23 -13.84 25.44 -0.43
C ALA A 23 -13.00 25.43 -1.73
N ASP A 24 -12.07 26.37 -1.86
CA ASP A 24 -11.17 26.45 -3.01
C ASP A 24 -10.21 25.24 -3.07
N LEU A 25 -9.66 24.84 -1.93
CA LEU A 25 -8.78 23.67 -1.85
C LEU A 25 -9.52 22.38 -2.24
N ARG A 26 -10.77 22.20 -1.79
CA ARG A 26 -11.61 21.07 -2.17
C ARG A 26 -11.77 20.99 -3.69
N ILE A 27 -12.10 22.09 -4.35
CA ILE A 27 -12.26 22.12 -5.81
C ILE A 27 -10.95 21.69 -6.51
N LEU A 28 -9.81 22.19 -6.03
CA LEU A 28 -8.49 21.80 -6.55
C LEU A 28 -8.19 20.32 -6.37
N LEU A 29 -8.49 19.77 -5.18
CA LEU A 29 -8.24 18.35 -4.87
C LEU A 29 -9.14 17.44 -5.70
N VAL A 30 -10.44 17.72 -5.80
CA VAL A 30 -11.38 16.92 -6.61
C VAL A 30 -10.96 16.92 -8.08
N ARG A 31 -10.60 18.10 -8.62
CA ARG A 31 -10.10 18.19 -10.01
C ARG A 31 -8.82 17.38 -10.23
N GLY A 32 -7.87 17.46 -9.29
CA GLY A 32 -6.62 16.69 -9.35
C GLY A 32 -6.84 15.20 -9.22
N LEU A 33 -7.71 14.75 -8.32
CA LEU A 33 -8.08 13.35 -8.15
C LEU A 33 -8.80 12.79 -9.38
N ARG A 34 -9.73 13.55 -9.96
CA ARG A 34 -10.42 13.17 -11.21
C ARG A 34 -9.43 12.90 -12.33
N TYR A 35 -8.43 13.78 -12.50
CA TYR A 35 -7.40 13.57 -13.50
C TYR A 35 -6.49 12.37 -13.18
N GLY A 36 -6.04 12.25 -11.93
CA GLY A 36 -5.12 11.19 -11.49
C GLY A 36 -5.75 9.80 -11.38
N LEU A 37 -7.09 9.70 -11.34
CA LEU A 37 -7.85 8.44 -11.23
C LEU A 37 -8.72 8.17 -12.46
N ALA A 38 -8.52 8.90 -13.56
CA ALA A 38 -9.32 8.79 -14.79
C ALA A 38 -9.36 7.38 -15.38
N ASP A 39 -8.29 6.61 -15.24
CA ASP A 39 -8.17 5.22 -15.73
C ASP A 39 -8.86 4.19 -14.83
N ARG A 40 -9.49 4.62 -13.73
CA ARG A 40 -10.14 3.74 -12.75
C ARG A 40 -11.65 3.81 -12.86
N TYR A 41 -12.23 2.96 -13.71
CA TYR A 41 -13.69 2.92 -13.97
C TYR A 41 -14.57 2.66 -12.73
N SER A 42 -14.00 2.17 -11.62
CA SER A 42 -14.73 1.91 -10.38
C SER A 42 -14.81 3.12 -9.45
N VAL A 43 -14.21 4.26 -9.82
CA VAL A 43 -14.23 5.48 -9.01
C VAL A 43 -15.33 6.41 -9.53
N THR A 44 -16.29 6.71 -8.68
CA THR A 44 -17.40 7.62 -8.97
C THR A 44 -17.07 9.05 -8.56
N GLU A 45 -17.88 10.02 -9.01
CA GLU A 45 -17.74 11.41 -8.59
C GLU A 45 -17.95 11.57 -7.07
N ALA A 46 -18.85 10.79 -6.48
CA ALA A 46 -19.05 10.78 -5.03
C ALA A 46 -17.80 10.30 -4.29
N ASP A 47 -17.09 9.30 -4.84
CA ASP A 47 -15.82 8.84 -4.26
C ASP A 47 -14.73 9.92 -4.28
N LEU A 48 -14.66 10.70 -5.37
CA LEU A 48 -13.69 11.80 -5.47
C LEU A 48 -13.96 12.87 -4.41
N GLU A 49 -15.23 13.17 -4.15
CA GLU A 49 -15.64 14.11 -3.11
C GLU A 49 -15.31 13.59 -1.70
N ASP A 50 -15.59 12.32 -1.43
CA ASP A 50 -15.24 11.67 -0.16
C ASP A 50 -13.73 11.66 0.07
N PHE A 51 -12.93 11.31 -0.94
CA PHE A 51 -11.48 11.33 -0.84
C PHE A 51 -10.94 12.74 -0.60
N ALA A 52 -11.53 13.75 -1.26
CA ALA A 52 -11.13 15.14 -1.06
C ALA A 52 -11.47 15.61 0.35
N GLN A 53 -12.63 15.24 0.89
CA GLN A 53 -13.05 15.57 2.25
C GLN A 53 -12.11 14.95 3.30
N ASP A 54 -11.80 13.66 3.17
CA ASP A 54 -10.86 12.97 4.05
C ASP A 54 -9.45 13.57 3.96
N ALA A 55 -9.05 13.97 2.75
CA ALA A 55 -7.77 14.65 2.54
C ALA A 55 -7.72 16.01 3.23
N LEU A 56 -8.79 16.81 3.15
CA LEU A 56 -8.89 18.11 3.84
C LEU A 56 -8.71 17.98 5.34
N LEU A 57 -9.33 16.97 5.98
CA LEU A 57 -9.17 16.71 7.41
C LEU A 57 -7.69 16.39 7.74
N LYS A 58 -7.02 15.58 6.92
CA LYS A 58 -5.60 15.24 7.12
C LYS A 58 -4.67 16.42 6.85
N ILE A 59 -5.00 17.26 5.85
CA ILE A 59 -4.26 18.48 5.54
C ILE A 59 -4.33 19.45 6.73
N LEU A 60 -5.54 19.68 7.27
CA LEU A 60 -5.72 20.55 8.43
C LEU A 60 -4.95 20.04 9.65
N ALA A 61 -5.04 18.74 9.95
CA ALA A 61 -4.30 18.12 11.05
C ALA A 61 -2.78 18.15 10.84
N GLY A 62 -2.32 18.19 9.59
CA GLY A 62 -0.92 18.17 9.21
C GLY A 62 -0.33 19.52 8.79
N LEU A 63 -1.05 20.63 8.93
CA LEU A 63 -0.57 21.96 8.49
C LEU A 63 0.79 22.33 9.04
N ASP A 64 1.07 21.99 10.30
CA ASP A 64 2.35 22.29 10.93
C ASP A 64 3.52 21.48 10.38
N SER A 65 3.25 20.41 9.65
CA SER A 65 4.27 19.59 8.98
C SER A 65 4.67 20.13 7.60
N PHE A 66 3.96 21.12 7.07
CA PHE A 66 4.29 21.74 5.79
C PHE A 66 5.54 22.62 5.90
N ARG A 67 6.62 22.24 5.23
CA ARG A 67 7.93 22.92 5.31
C ARG A 67 8.17 23.99 4.25
N GLY A 68 7.23 24.19 3.32
CA GLY A 68 7.40 25.16 2.23
C GLY A 68 8.36 24.74 1.11
N GLU A 69 8.86 23.50 1.13
CA GLU A 69 9.81 22.96 0.12
C GLU A 69 9.17 22.73 -1.26
N SER A 70 7.85 22.81 -1.34
CA SER A 70 7.05 22.72 -2.57
C SER A 70 5.91 23.72 -2.54
N ARG A 71 5.13 23.82 -3.65
CA ARG A 71 3.86 24.54 -3.59
C ARG A 71 2.91 23.82 -2.63
N PHE A 72 2.16 24.59 -1.84
CA PHE A 72 1.17 24.05 -0.90
C PHE A 72 0.18 23.09 -1.59
N THR A 73 -0.32 23.48 -2.77
CA THR A 73 -1.22 22.65 -3.57
C THR A 73 -0.60 21.32 -3.99
N THR A 74 0.71 21.27 -4.27
CA THR A 74 1.42 20.03 -4.59
C THR A 74 1.50 19.10 -3.37
N TRP A 75 1.81 19.65 -2.20
CA TRP A 75 1.83 18.90 -0.94
C TRP A 75 0.43 18.37 -0.59
N ALA A 76 -0.60 19.20 -0.70
CA ALA A 76 -2.00 18.82 -0.48
C ALA A 76 -2.46 17.72 -1.44
N HIS A 77 -2.11 17.79 -2.74
CA HIS A 77 -2.42 16.75 -3.71
C HIS A 77 -1.75 15.42 -3.39
N LYS A 78 -0.51 15.39 -2.91
CA LYS A 78 0.14 14.15 -2.46
C LYS A 78 -0.65 13.47 -1.33
N ILE A 79 -1.17 14.26 -0.38
CA ILE A 79 -2.02 13.75 0.70
C ILE A 79 -3.31 13.17 0.12
N ALA A 80 -3.99 13.89 -0.78
CA ALA A 80 -5.24 13.44 -1.38
C ALA A 80 -5.07 12.15 -2.20
N VAL A 81 -4.03 12.06 -3.01
CA VAL A 81 -3.69 10.85 -3.76
C VAL A 81 -3.43 9.68 -2.80
N HIS A 82 -2.67 9.90 -1.72
CA HIS A 82 -2.41 8.85 -0.73
C HIS A 82 -3.70 8.39 -0.03
N VAL A 83 -4.60 9.31 0.32
CA VAL A 83 -5.93 9.00 0.87
C VAL A 83 -6.73 8.14 -0.10
N ALA A 84 -6.88 8.58 -1.34
CA ALA A 84 -7.64 7.88 -2.37
C ALA A 84 -7.12 6.45 -2.60
N PHE A 85 -5.80 6.28 -2.79
CA PHE A 85 -5.21 4.95 -2.98
C PHE A 85 -5.34 4.05 -1.74
N THR A 86 -5.28 4.62 -0.54
CA THR A 86 -5.47 3.86 0.71
C THR A 86 -6.91 3.37 0.81
N GLU A 87 -7.89 4.23 0.48
CA GLU A 87 -9.30 3.90 0.54
C GLU A 87 -9.70 2.89 -0.55
N LEU A 88 -9.24 3.07 -1.79
CA LEU A 88 -9.46 2.12 -2.87
C LEU A 88 -8.87 0.74 -2.56
N ARG A 89 -7.69 0.72 -1.94
CA ARG A 89 -7.07 -0.51 -1.47
C ARG A 89 -7.88 -1.15 -0.35
N ARG A 90 -8.40 -0.36 0.60
CA ARG A 90 -9.27 -0.85 1.67
C ARG A 90 -10.56 -1.45 1.13
N ARG A 91 -11.22 -0.78 0.18
CA ARG A 91 -12.48 -1.27 -0.46
C ARG A 91 -12.26 -2.59 -1.19
N ARG A 92 -11.16 -2.74 -1.93
CA ARG A 92 -10.82 -4.00 -2.61
C ARG A 92 -10.82 -5.21 -1.66
N TRP A 93 -10.51 -4.99 -0.38
CA TRP A 93 -10.40 -6.04 0.61
C TRP A 93 -11.63 -6.18 1.51
N GLN A 94 -12.68 -5.37 1.35
CA GLN A 94 -13.87 -5.41 2.21
C GLN A 94 -14.57 -6.77 2.16
N ASP A 95 -14.66 -7.35 0.97
CA ASP A 95 -15.39 -8.60 0.72
C ASP A 95 -14.51 -9.86 0.77
N VAL A 96 -13.20 -9.70 0.98
CA VAL A 96 -12.25 -10.82 1.02
C VAL A 96 -12.05 -11.30 2.46
N SER A 97 -12.37 -12.56 2.75
CA SER A 97 -12.10 -13.18 4.06
C SER A 97 -10.60 -13.45 4.24
N LEU A 98 -10.09 -13.26 5.47
CA LEU A 98 -8.71 -13.68 5.79
C LEU A 98 -8.52 -15.20 5.67
N GLN A 99 -9.58 -15.98 5.96
CA GLN A 99 -9.57 -17.43 5.80
C GLN A 99 -9.46 -17.82 4.33
N ASP A 100 -10.17 -17.12 3.44
CA ASP A 100 -10.13 -17.39 2.01
C ASP A 100 -8.75 -17.13 1.41
N LEU A 101 -8.02 -16.13 1.94
CA LEU A 101 -6.62 -15.87 1.53
C LEU A 101 -5.67 -17.00 1.90
N THR A 102 -5.98 -17.77 2.95
CA THR A 102 -5.18 -18.94 3.33
C THR A 102 -5.66 -20.23 2.66
N ALA A 103 -6.97 -20.38 2.43
CA ALA A 103 -7.57 -21.57 1.80
C ALA A 103 -7.28 -21.64 0.29
N GLN A 104 -7.26 -20.51 -0.42
CA GLN A 104 -6.92 -20.46 -1.85
C GLN A 104 -5.44 -20.78 -2.16
N HIS A 105 -4.60 -20.93 -1.15
CA HIS A 105 -3.15 -21.14 -1.31
C HIS A 105 -2.71 -22.59 -1.06
N ASP A 106 -3.63 -23.50 -0.81
CA ASP A 106 -3.33 -24.94 -0.82
C ASP A 106 -3.23 -25.52 -2.25
N GLU A 107 -3.69 -24.76 -3.26
CA GLU A 107 -3.53 -25.11 -4.68
C GLU A 107 -3.06 -23.86 -5.48
N ALA A 108 -1.78 -23.84 -5.82
CA ALA A 108 -1.10 -23.11 -6.88
C ALA A 108 -1.46 -21.61 -7.17
N ASP A 109 -0.40 -20.79 -7.27
CA ASP A 109 -0.33 -19.47 -7.89
C ASP A 109 -0.56 -18.22 -7.02
N PHE A 110 0.05 -18.14 -5.84
CA PHE A 110 0.35 -16.82 -5.29
C PHE A 110 1.64 -16.27 -5.92
N THR A 111 1.52 -15.60 -7.04
CA THR A 111 2.60 -14.76 -7.55
C THR A 111 2.34 -13.33 -7.09
N PRO A 112 3.14 -12.75 -6.19
CA PRO A 112 3.01 -11.35 -5.83
C PRO A 112 3.08 -10.50 -7.12
N PRO A 113 2.19 -9.50 -7.31
CA PRO A 113 2.16 -8.69 -8.55
C PRO A 113 3.49 -8.00 -8.86
N VAL A 114 4.37 -7.84 -7.86
CA VAL A 114 5.70 -7.24 -7.99
C VAL A 114 6.72 -8.17 -8.68
N LEU A 115 6.43 -9.47 -8.78
CA LEU A 115 7.36 -10.49 -9.24
C LEU A 115 7.06 -11.01 -10.65
N THR A 116 6.08 -10.45 -11.35
CA THR A 116 5.79 -10.78 -12.75
C THR A 116 6.57 -9.86 -13.68
N ASP A 117 7.77 -10.27 -14.07
CA ASP A 117 8.48 -9.68 -15.20
C ASP A 117 8.05 -10.42 -16.49
N SER A 118 7.38 -9.70 -17.40
CA SER A 118 6.93 -10.28 -18.69
C SER A 118 8.10 -10.53 -19.65
N SER A 119 9.29 -10.00 -19.38
CA SER A 119 10.49 -10.10 -20.24
C SER A 119 11.41 -11.27 -19.89
N ALA A 120 11.13 -12.03 -18.81
CA ALA A 120 11.98 -13.12 -18.34
C ALA A 120 12.01 -14.32 -19.33
N THR A 121 13.21 -14.92 -19.49
CA THR A 121 13.39 -16.13 -20.31
C THR A 121 12.67 -17.35 -19.70
N PRO A 122 12.41 -18.43 -20.48
CA PRO A 122 11.79 -19.65 -19.95
C PRO A 122 12.55 -20.24 -18.76
N GLU A 123 13.88 -20.22 -18.77
CA GLU A 123 14.74 -20.71 -17.70
C GLU A 123 14.62 -19.85 -16.44
N GLN A 124 14.57 -18.53 -16.62
CA GLN A 124 14.35 -17.59 -15.52
C GLN A 124 12.97 -17.77 -14.89
N LYS A 125 11.93 -17.96 -15.71
CA LYS A 125 10.58 -18.25 -15.23
C LYS A 125 10.52 -19.54 -14.43
N ALA A 126 11.19 -20.61 -14.89
CA ALA A 126 11.28 -21.86 -14.16
C ALA A 126 12.00 -21.70 -12.80
N ALA A 127 13.13 -20.99 -12.77
CA ALA A 127 13.85 -20.69 -11.53
C ALA A 127 13.02 -19.85 -10.56
N GLN A 128 12.30 -18.84 -11.05
CA GLN A 128 11.39 -18.02 -10.25
C GLN A 128 10.25 -18.86 -9.66
N GLN A 129 9.62 -19.74 -10.47
CA GLN A 129 8.57 -20.62 -9.99
C GLN A 129 9.06 -21.58 -8.91
N MET A 130 10.24 -22.21 -9.09
CA MET A 130 10.84 -23.04 -8.05
C MET A 130 11.11 -22.27 -6.75
N MET A 131 11.60 -21.03 -6.86
CA MET A 131 11.86 -20.18 -5.70
C MET A 131 10.57 -19.77 -4.98
N LEU A 132 9.52 -19.41 -5.75
CA LEU A 132 8.20 -19.11 -5.20
C LEU A 132 7.60 -20.32 -4.48
N ALA A 133 7.65 -21.51 -5.09
CA ALA A 133 7.16 -22.75 -4.47
C ALA A 133 7.91 -23.05 -3.16
N LEU A 134 9.23 -22.86 -3.11
CA LEU A 134 10.01 -23.00 -1.89
C LEU A 134 9.57 -22.02 -0.80
N VAL A 135 9.42 -20.74 -1.13
CA VAL A 135 9.00 -19.71 -0.17
C VAL A 135 7.57 -20.01 0.34
N GLN A 136 6.65 -20.40 -0.53
CA GLN A 136 5.30 -20.81 -0.15
C GLN A 136 5.31 -22.01 0.80
N ARG A 137 6.08 -23.02 0.48
CA ARG A 137 6.25 -24.19 1.36
C ARG A 137 6.78 -23.80 2.73
N LEU A 138 7.80 -22.93 2.81
CA LEU A 138 8.32 -22.44 4.08
C LEU A 138 7.28 -21.63 4.86
N ILE A 139 6.47 -20.81 4.20
CA ILE A 139 5.37 -20.08 4.83
C ILE A 139 4.35 -21.05 5.44
N THR A 140 4.03 -22.14 4.73
CA THR A 140 3.06 -23.14 5.19
C THR A 140 3.60 -24.00 6.34
N GLU A 141 4.85 -24.44 6.27
CA GLU A 141 5.43 -25.37 7.24
C GLU A 141 5.94 -24.67 8.52
N GLU A 142 6.48 -23.47 8.41
CA GLU A 142 7.22 -22.82 9.51
C GLU A 142 6.41 -21.77 10.27
N LEU A 143 5.37 -21.19 9.66
CA LEU A 143 4.59 -20.15 10.31
C LEU A 143 3.37 -20.71 11.03
N THR A 144 3.07 -20.12 12.20
CA THR A 144 1.77 -20.36 12.85
C THR A 144 0.64 -19.81 11.98
N ASP A 145 -0.59 -20.31 12.14
CA ASP A 145 -1.75 -19.86 11.37
C ASP A 145 -1.93 -18.34 11.43
N ARG A 146 -1.76 -17.75 12.61
CA ARG A 146 -1.84 -16.28 12.75
C ARG A 146 -0.72 -15.56 12.00
N GLN A 147 0.50 -16.08 12.02
CA GLN A 147 1.63 -15.48 11.29
C GLN A 147 1.43 -15.62 9.78
N ARG A 148 1.00 -16.79 9.33
CA ARG A 148 0.69 -17.08 7.92
C ARG A 148 -0.41 -16.16 7.42
N MET A 149 -1.54 -16.08 8.10
CA MET A 149 -2.66 -15.21 7.78
C MET A 149 -2.22 -13.74 7.64
N ALA A 150 -1.48 -13.22 8.62
CA ALA A 150 -0.97 -11.86 8.58
C ALA A 150 -0.01 -11.62 7.42
N MET A 151 0.91 -12.56 7.18
CA MET A 151 1.91 -12.46 6.12
C MET A 151 1.23 -12.47 4.75
N MET A 152 0.32 -13.41 4.50
CA MET A 152 -0.40 -13.53 3.23
C MET A 152 -1.26 -12.30 2.95
N ALA A 153 -1.99 -11.79 3.95
CA ALA A 153 -2.79 -10.58 3.80
C ALA A 153 -1.94 -9.36 3.42
N VAL A 154 -0.79 -9.18 4.08
CA VAL A 154 0.12 -8.07 3.78
C VAL A 154 0.79 -8.24 2.42
N MET A 155 1.23 -9.45 2.06
CA MET A 155 1.80 -9.75 0.74
C MET A 155 0.78 -9.56 -0.38
N GLY A 156 -0.49 -9.88 -0.13
CA GLY A 156 -1.61 -9.58 -1.03
C GLY A 156 -1.94 -8.09 -1.14
N GLY A 157 -1.26 -7.23 -0.36
CA GLY A 157 -1.40 -5.77 -0.42
C GLY A 157 -2.48 -5.20 0.51
N MET A 158 -3.02 -6.01 1.44
CA MET A 158 -3.96 -5.50 2.45
C MET A 158 -3.26 -4.50 3.38
N PRO A 159 -3.85 -3.32 3.64
CA PRO A 159 -3.30 -2.36 4.58
C PRO A 159 -3.12 -2.95 5.99
N LEU A 160 -2.01 -2.61 6.66
CA LEU A 160 -1.70 -3.12 8.01
C LEU A 160 -2.81 -2.83 9.03
N GLU A 161 -3.43 -1.68 8.95
CA GLU A 161 -4.56 -1.29 9.81
C GLU A 161 -5.76 -2.23 9.62
N GLU A 162 -6.04 -2.61 8.36
CA GLU A 162 -7.13 -3.52 8.03
C GLU A 162 -6.83 -4.94 8.51
N VAL A 163 -5.58 -5.41 8.33
CA VAL A 163 -5.14 -6.72 8.86
C VAL A 163 -5.26 -6.73 10.38
N ALA A 164 -4.77 -5.67 11.07
CA ALA A 164 -4.86 -5.57 12.53
C ALA A 164 -6.31 -5.61 13.01
N ARG A 165 -7.20 -4.84 12.36
CA ARG A 165 -8.64 -4.80 12.67
C ARG A 165 -9.28 -6.18 12.53
N ARG A 166 -9.07 -6.87 11.41
CA ARG A 166 -9.64 -8.21 11.14
C ARG A 166 -9.08 -9.29 12.06
N MET A 167 -7.81 -9.19 12.43
CA MET A 167 -7.17 -10.10 13.38
C MET A 167 -7.50 -9.76 14.85
N ARG A 168 -8.37 -8.77 15.10
CA ARG A 168 -8.69 -8.27 16.45
C ARG A 168 -7.42 -7.97 17.25
N SER A 169 -6.50 -7.24 16.64
CA SER A 169 -5.18 -6.91 17.16
C SER A 169 -4.90 -5.41 16.96
N ASN A 170 -3.81 -4.93 17.52
CA ASN A 170 -3.35 -3.57 17.28
C ASN A 170 -2.14 -3.57 16.33
N ARG A 171 -1.81 -2.39 15.79
CA ARG A 171 -0.73 -2.20 14.82
C ARG A 171 0.62 -2.68 15.36
N ASN A 172 0.94 -2.39 16.63
CA ASN A 172 2.22 -2.77 17.21
C ASN A 172 2.35 -4.28 17.39
N ALA A 173 1.29 -4.95 17.84
CA ALA A 173 1.26 -6.41 17.95
C ALA A 173 1.37 -7.08 16.56
N LEU A 174 0.74 -6.50 15.54
CA LEU A 174 0.88 -6.99 14.17
C LEU A 174 2.31 -6.82 13.63
N TYR A 175 2.96 -5.68 13.88
CA TYR A 175 4.36 -5.50 13.50
C TYR A 175 5.27 -6.54 14.16
N LYS A 176 5.07 -6.81 15.45
CA LYS A 176 5.83 -7.84 16.16
C LYS A 176 5.57 -9.23 15.56
N LEU A 177 4.29 -9.58 15.29
CA LEU A 177 3.91 -10.84 14.69
C LEU A 177 4.59 -11.05 13.32
N LEU A 178 4.59 -10.05 12.47
CA LEU A 178 5.23 -10.06 11.15
C LEU A 178 6.77 -10.09 11.26
N HIS A 179 7.33 -9.40 12.25
CA HIS A 179 8.77 -9.45 12.51
C HIS A 179 9.20 -10.86 12.89
N ASP A 180 8.52 -11.47 13.85
CA ASP A 180 8.80 -12.83 14.32
C ASP A 180 8.63 -13.87 13.18
N ALA A 181 7.59 -13.69 12.35
CA ALA A 181 7.38 -14.52 11.15
C ALA A 181 8.56 -14.43 10.18
N ARG A 182 9.02 -13.20 9.85
CA ARG A 182 10.18 -12.99 8.97
C ARG A 182 11.46 -13.57 9.53
N GLN A 183 11.68 -13.46 10.84
CA GLN A 183 12.86 -14.07 11.49
C GLN A 183 12.84 -15.60 11.40
N ARG A 184 11.68 -16.24 11.59
CA ARG A 184 11.51 -17.69 11.43
C ARG A 184 11.83 -18.13 9.99
N LEU A 185 11.22 -17.47 9.01
CA LEU A 185 11.46 -17.76 7.59
C LEU A 185 12.92 -17.56 7.21
N LYS A 186 13.54 -16.46 7.66
CA LYS A 186 14.97 -16.19 7.41
C LYS A 186 15.86 -17.29 7.99
N LYS A 187 15.61 -17.70 9.23
CA LYS A 187 16.36 -18.78 9.89
C LYS A 187 16.25 -20.08 9.12
N ARG A 188 15.04 -20.42 8.67
CA ARG A 188 14.79 -21.66 7.94
C ARG A 188 15.41 -21.62 6.55
N LEU A 189 15.27 -20.50 5.85
CA LEU A 189 15.89 -20.29 4.54
C LEU A 189 17.40 -20.48 4.59
N LEU A 190 18.07 -19.89 5.59
CA LEU A 190 19.51 -20.07 5.80
C LEU A 190 19.86 -21.55 6.09
N ALA A 191 19.01 -22.28 6.81
CA ALA A 191 19.22 -23.71 7.08
C ALA A 191 19.10 -24.58 5.81
N THR A 192 18.42 -24.10 4.75
CA THR A 192 18.39 -24.77 3.43
C THR A 192 19.55 -24.38 2.52
N GLY A 193 20.51 -23.58 3.02
CA GLY A 193 21.65 -23.11 2.25
C GLY A 193 21.38 -21.90 1.35
N LEU A 194 20.18 -21.32 1.44
CA LEU A 194 19.81 -20.13 0.67
C LEU A 194 19.87 -18.87 1.54
N SER A 195 20.37 -17.80 0.97
CA SER A 195 20.31 -16.47 1.60
C SER A 195 19.09 -15.67 1.08
N PRO A 196 18.58 -14.70 1.87
CA PRO A 196 17.57 -13.77 1.35
C PRO A 196 17.99 -13.07 0.05
N GLN A 197 19.30 -12.80 -0.10
CA GLN A 197 19.87 -12.20 -1.31
C GLN A 197 19.77 -13.16 -2.51
N SER A 198 20.04 -14.46 -2.31
CA SER A 198 19.89 -15.46 -3.37
C SER A 198 18.44 -15.60 -3.84
N VAL A 199 17.49 -15.44 -2.92
CA VAL A 199 16.05 -15.42 -3.28
C VAL A 199 15.74 -14.19 -4.11
N LEU A 200 16.19 -13.00 -3.71
CA LEU A 200 15.92 -11.75 -4.43
C LEU A 200 16.59 -11.76 -5.81
N ALA A 201 17.81 -12.25 -5.91
CA ALA A 201 18.54 -12.32 -7.18
C ALA A 201 17.82 -13.15 -8.26
N ALA A 202 16.98 -14.13 -7.85
CA ALA A 202 16.18 -14.88 -8.81
C ALA A 202 15.09 -14.03 -9.50
N PHE A 203 14.76 -12.85 -8.94
CA PHE A 203 13.74 -11.94 -9.46
C PHE A 203 14.32 -10.63 -10.01
N GLU A 204 15.65 -10.47 -9.98
CA GLU A 204 16.29 -9.33 -10.63
C GLU A 204 16.26 -9.52 -12.15
N PRO A 205 15.91 -8.46 -12.92
CA PRO A 205 15.98 -8.53 -14.37
C PRO A 205 17.42 -8.80 -14.79
N ALA A 206 17.63 -9.64 -15.79
CA ALA A 206 18.95 -9.81 -16.39
C ALA A 206 19.43 -8.44 -16.86
N GLY A 207 20.55 -7.97 -16.32
CA GLY A 207 21.16 -6.74 -16.78
C GLY A 207 21.41 -6.83 -18.30
N PRO A 208 21.37 -5.69 -19.03
CA PRO A 208 21.72 -5.69 -20.44
C PRO A 208 23.16 -6.15 -20.58
N GLU A 209 23.39 -7.19 -21.41
CA GLU A 209 24.72 -7.57 -21.93
C GLU A 209 25.28 -6.45 -22.82
#